data_fd3f07e454990c5e17ed497446b9b948
#
_entry.id   fd3f07e454990c5e17ed497446b9b948
#
_cell.length_a   1.000
_cell.length_b   1.000
_cell.length_c   1.000
_cell.angle_alpha   90.00
_cell.angle_beta   90.00
_cell.angle_gamma   90.00
#
_symmetry.space_group_name_H-M   'P 1'
#
loop_
_entity.id
_entity.type
_entity.pdbx_description
1 polymer ?
#
loop_
_entity_poly.entity_id
_entity_poly.type
_entity_poly.pdbx_seq_one_letter_code
_entity_poly.pdbx_strand_id
1 'polypeptide(L)'
;MTTALALMAIGTTAQSIDFDLPGKTTPGKDTEINYISWAVPRAQSDTKTFDNGMTITITAGGAAADVGSSWNKTDVETNGLRVIADEVLATNIVGGNLTAITEGSTSLILTITGMTAGTHTLKAYHNNSDKNQTQPDIEVRVDGNVVATGVKFTSAARSNAEAGTSFITFNVTDGQPVVITYSTMPEDGKTYTNTRMMINGLEFDVAEIVATDPLPENHDFHAGTDDGTITFSWTAPEGVVSHKMVLGTDSTEVANATAYEYEGTAATYVKSGLSSMKKYWWRIDEVDGNGRVHKGNVWVCQPCQLAFPGAEGYGRYAIGGRGGIVYHVTNLSGDKNTPGSLLYGLVNIDGPRYIVFDVSGLIELNFSAQFVKPYAYIAGQTAPGKGICIKASNINIGSDVICRHVRFKRGLGVYGENTGNAMGMSGADHAIVDHCTAAWGTDETVSGRGGLNVSFQ
;
A
#
# COMPACT_ATOMS: atom_id res chain seq x y z
N MET A 1 -2.37 21.12 45.59
CA MET A 1 -1.41 21.19 44.49
C MET A 1 -2.02 20.37 43.34
N THR A 2 -2.63 21.08 42.41
CA THR A 2 -3.31 20.50 41.26
C THR A 2 -2.26 20.29 40.17
N THR A 3 -1.86 19.05 39.95
CA THR A 3 -0.98 18.72 38.85
C THR A 3 -1.80 18.80 37.55
N ALA A 4 -1.59 19.84 36.79
CA ALA A 4 -2.12 19.96 35.45
C ALA A 4 -1.47 18.89 34.57
N LEU A 5 -2.26 17.92 34.14
CA LEU A 5 -1.89 17.00 33.05
C LEU A 5 -1.80 17.84 31.78
N ALA A 6 -0.59 18.02 31.27
CA ALA A 6 -0.39 18.66 29.97
C ALA A 6 -1.06 17.76 28.91
N LEU A 7 -2.12 18.26 28.34
CA LEU A 7 -2.75 17.68 27.16
C LEU A 7 -1.72 17.81 26.03
N MET A 8 -1.15 16.69 25.57
CA MET A 8 -0.30 16.68 24.39
C MET A 8 -1.14 17.21 23.21
N ALA A 9 -0.76 18.36 22.72
CA ALA A 9 -1.21 18.82 21.41
C ALA A 9 -0.52 17.91 20.36
N ILE A 10 -1.20 16.86 19.93
CA ILE A 10 -0.78 16.07 18.77
C ILE A 10 -1.10 16.91 17.53
N GLY A 11 -0.17 17.79 17.19
CA GLY A 11 -0.22 18.70 16.03
C GLY A 11 0.87 18.38 15.02
N THR A 12 1.33 17.11 14.93
CA THR A 12 2.17 16.66 13.82
C THR A 12 1.62 15.32 13.35
N THR A 13 1.32 15.22 12.07
CA THR A 13 1.03 13.92 11.45
C THR A 13 2.19 12.98 11.71
N ALA A 14 1.90 11.79 12.27
CA ALA A 14 2.90 10.73 12.44
C ALA A 14 3.70 10.58 11.14
N GLN A 15 5.02 10.54 11.28
CA GLN A 15 5.92 10.43 10.13
C GLN A 15 6.31 8.96 9.95
N SER A 16 5.86 8.36 8.85
CA SER A 16 6.21 6.98 8.50
C SER A 16 7.15 6.96 7.30
N ILE A 17 8.22 6.19 7.41
CA ILE A 17 9.32 6.11 6.43
C ILE A 17 9.49 4.65 6.03
N ASP A 18 9.50 4.41 4.72
CA ASP A 18 9.83 3.13 4.12
C ASP A 18 11.19 3.21 3.42
N PHE A 19 12.07 2.26 3.68
CA PHE A 19 13.40 2.23 3.09
C PHE A 19 13.40 1.43 1.79
N ASP A 20 13.37 2.12 0.68
CA ASP A 20 13.24 1.59 -0.67
C ASP A 20 14.56 1.47 -1.42
N LEU A 21 14.56 0.66 -2.48
CA LEU A 21 15.65 0.65 -3.47
C LEU A 21 15.60 1.88 -4.38
N PRO A 22 16.76 2.41 -4.78
CA PRO A 22 16.82 3.41 -5.84
C PRO A 22 16.06 2.98 -7.10
N GLY A 23 15.09 3.80 -7.53
CA GLY A 23 14.25 3.54 -8.70
C GLY A 23 13.08 2.57 -8.46
N LYS A 24 12.85 2.14 -7.22
CA LYS A 24 11.68 1.37 -6.81
C LYS A 24 11.01 2.07 -5.63
N THR A 25 10.17 3.04 -5.94
CA THR A 25 9.56 3.95 -4.98
C THR A 25 8.09 4.22 -5.31
N THR A 26 7.43 3.25 -5.95
CA THR A 26 6.02 3.38 -6.35
C THR A 26 5.12 3.09 -5.16
N PRO A 27 4.29 4.05 -4.69
CA PRO A 27 3.37 3.82 -3.58
C PRO A 27 2.40 2.65 -3.86
N GLY A 28 2.20 1.81 -2.85
CA GLY A 28 1.35 0.62 -2.93
C GLY A 28 1.90 -0.53 -3.75
N LYS A 29 3.17 -0.41 -4.20
CA LYS A 29 3.87 -1.47 -4.94
C LYS A 29 5.27 -1.70 -4.40
N ASP A 30 6.07 -0.65 -4.30
CA ASP A 30 7.45 -0.69 -3.82
C ASP A 30 7.55 0.01 -2.44
N THR A 31 6.69 0.98 -2.17
CA THR A 31 6.61 1.75 -0.91
C THR A 31 5.25 1.50 -0.26
N GLU A 32 5.21 1.33 1.04
CA GLU A 32 3.95 1.22 1.81
C GLU A 32 3.06 2.44 1.58
N ILE A 33 1.75 2.19 1.47
CA ILE A 33 0.76 3.27 1.36
C ILE A 33 0.84 4.15 2.62
N ASN A 34 0.95 5.47 2.42
CA ASN A 34 1.15 6.50 3.45
C ASN A 34 2.53 6.53 4.12
N TYR A 35 3.51 5.80 3.59
CA TYR A 35 4.89 5.95 3.99
C TYR A 35 5.64 6.85 3.00
N ILE A 36 6.65 7.53 3.49
CA ILE A 36 7.57 8.28 2.63
C ILE A 36 8.74 7.39 2.25
N SER A 37 8.88 7.16 0.98
CA SER A 37 10.01 6.42 0.41
C SER A 37 11.35 7.08 0.71
N TRP A 38 12.32 6.30 1.18
CA TRP A 38 13.70 6.72 1.28
C TRP A 38 14.66 5.67 0.71
N ALA A 39 15.09 5.91 -0.52
CA ALA A 39 16.12 5.10 -1.15
C ALA A 39 17.51 5.59 -0.73
N VAL A 40 18.15 4.87 0.17
CA VAL A 40 19.46 5.22 0.69
C VAL A 40 20.57 4.69 -0.22
N PRO A 41 21.39 5.55 -0.84
CA PRO A 41 22.52 5.12 -1.65
C PRO A 41 23.60 4.50 -0.75
N ARG A 42 24.41 3.61 -1.31
CA ARG A 42 25.52 3.02 -0.57
C ARG A 42 26.59 4.09 -0.28
N ALA A 43 26.74 4.46 0.98
CA ALA A 43 27.71 5.48 1.45
C ALA A 43 27.96 5.28 2.95
N GLN A 44 28.91 6.00 3.54
CA GLN A 44 29.12 6.01 4.97
C GLN A 44 27.92 6.63 5.71
N SER A 45 27.26 7.58 5.10
CA SER A 45 26.04 8.21 5.62
C SER A 45 25.16 8.75 4.50
N ASP A 46 23.86 8.91 4.77
CA ASP A 46 22.91 9.61 3.91
C ASP A 46 21.97 10.47 4.78
N THR A 47 21.44 11.55 4.18
CA THR A 47 20.61 12.52 4.91
C THR A 47 19.36 12.84 4.11
N LYS A 48 18.20 12.85 4.77
CA LYS A 48 16.93 13.27 4.20
C LYS A 48 16.21 14.25 5.12
N THR A 49 15.70 15.33 4.52
CA THR A 49 14.79 16.29 5.18
C THR A 49 13.37 16.01 4.70
N PHE A 50 12.43 15.98 5.63
CA PHE A 50 11.02 15.72 5.43
C PHE A 50 10.19 17.01 5.45
N ASP A 51 8.99 16.98 4.87
CA ASP A 51 8.12 18.15 4.73
C ASP A 51 7.70 18.79 6.06
N ASN A 52 7.71 18.02 7.15
CA ASN A 52 7.46 18.51 8.51
C ASN A 52 8.67 19.23 9.16
N GLY A 53 9.78 19.36 8.42
CA GLY A 53 11.02 20.02 8.90
C GLY A 53 11.99 19.06 9.62
N MET A 54 11.58 17.83 9.92
CA MET A 54 12.47 16.83 10.49
C MET A 54 13.57 16.44 9.49
N THR A 55 14.79 16.35 9.96
CA THR A 55 15.94 15.86 9.16
C THR A 55 16.56 14.68 9.86
N ILE A 56 16.77 13.59 9.15
CA ILE A 56 17.43 12.39 9.64
C ILE A 56 18.69 12.15 8.83
N THR A 57 19.81 12.00 9.53
CA THR A 57 21.05 11.48 8.96
C THR A 57 21.27 10.06 9.45
N ILE A 58 21.42 9.12 8.53
CA ILE A 58 21.75 7.72 8.83
C ILE A 58 23.24 7.52 8.59
N THR A 59 23.92 6.93 9.56
CA THR A 59 25.36 6.68 9.50
C THR A 59 25.66 5.24 9.89
N ALA A 60 26.62 4.62 9.21
CA ALA A 60 27.17 3.31 9.58
C ALA A 60 28.03 3.42 10.84
N GLY A 61 27.92 2.43 11.72
CA GLY A 61 28.69 2.37 12.97
C GLY A 61 29.11 0.95 13.35
N GLY A 62 29.92 0.83 14.40
CA GLY A 62 30.50 -0.44 14.81
C GLY A 62 31.45 -0.99 13.73
N ALA A 63 31.32 -2.26 13.40
CA ALA A 63 32.07 -2.90 12.32
C ALA A 63 31.52 -2.57 10.91
N ALA A 64 30.44 -1.78 10.80
CA ALA A 64 29.86 -1.38 9.53
C ALA A 64 30.66 -0.25 8.88
N ALA A 65 30.97 -0.38 7.60
CA ALA A 65 31.65 0.64 6.80
C ALA A 65 30.70 1.57 6.05
N ASP A 66 29.58 1.02 5.58
CA ASP A 66 28.60 1.71 4.73
C ASP A 66 27.17 1.46 5.20
N VAL A 67 26.27 2.40 4.88
CA VAL A 67 24.82 2.21 4.85
C VAL A 67 24.34 2.10 3.39
N GLY A 68 23.20 1.54 3.15
CA GLY A 68 22.56 1.52 1.83
C GLY A 68 21.35 0.64 1.80
N SER A 69 20.34 1.04 1.03
CA SER A 69 19.19 0.20 0.76
C SER A 69 19.62 -1.01 -0.08
N SER A 70 19.31 -2.19 0.40
CA SER A 70 19.62 -3.46 -0.24
C SER A 70 18.36 -4.28 -0.39
N TRP A 71 18.10 -4.77 -1.60
CA TRP A 71 17.03 -5.72 -1.82
C TRP A 71 17.51 -7.12 -1.54
N ASN A 72 16.82 -7.76 -0.63
CA ASN A 72 16.82 -9.20 -0.55
C ASN A 72 15.54 -9.67 -1.23
N LYS A 73 15.67 -10.57 -2.21
CA LYS A 73 14.52 -11.20 -2.86
C LYS A 73 13.65 -11.84 -1.78
N THR A 74 12.50 -11.27 -1.50
CA THR A 74 11.40 -12.07 -1.00
C THR A 74 10.92 -12.88 -2.20
N ASP A 75 10.89 -14.21 -2.10
CA ASP A 75 10.20 -15.08 -3.06
C ASP A 75 8.68 -14.88 -2.93
N VAL A 76 8.21 -13.70 -3.21
CA VAL A 76 6.78 -13.34 -3.24
C VAL A 76 6.11 -13.81 -4.53
N GLU A 77 6.89 -14.25 -5.50
CA GLU A 77 6.39 -14.87 -6.73
C GLU A 77 6.35 -16.40 -6.65
N THR A 78 5.81 -17.00 -5.60
CA THR A 78 5.36 -18.37 -5.67
C THR A 78 3.94 -18.39 -6.23
N ASN A 79 3.80 -18.75 -7.49
CA ASN A 79 2.55 -19.02 -8.21
C ASN A 79 1.72 -17.82 -8.69
N GLY A 80 2.31 -16.69 -9.00
CA GLY A 80 1.60 -15.57 -9.63
C GLY A 80 0.60 -14.82 -8.73
N LEU A 81 0.60 -15.09 -7.44
CA LEU A 81 -0.13 -14.32 -6.44
C LEU A 81 0.85 -13.29 -5.86
N ARG A 82 0.69 -12.04 -6.23
CA ARG A 82 1.28 -10.91 -5.51
C ARG A 82 0.59 -10.84 -4.16
N VAL A 83 1.31 -11.13 -3.11
CA VAL A 83 0.88 -10.79 -1.75
C VAL A 83 1.31 -9.34 -1.54
N ILE A 84 0.38 -8.42 -1.70
CA ILE A 84 0.60 -6.96 -1.68
C ILE A 84 1.22 -6.48 -0.36
N ALA A 85 1.01 -7.20 0.73
CA ALA A 85 1.52 -6.84 2.05
C ALA A 85 3.03 -6.98 2.21
N ASP A 86 3.73 -7.66 1.32
CA ASP A 86 5.12 -8.05 1.54
C ASP A 86 6.16 -7.17 0.86
N GLU A 87 5.75 -6.39 -0.13
CA GLU A 87 6.70 -5.58 -0.87
C GLU A 87 7.19 -4.40 -0.04
N VAL A 88 6.46 -4.04 1.00
CA VAL A 88 6.66 -2.86 1.82
C VAL A 88 7.90 -2.93 2.68
N LEU A 89 8.13 -4.04 3.34
CA LEU A 89 9.31 -4.23 4.19
C LEU A 89 10.38 -5.10 3.50
N ALA A 90 10.24 -5.34 2.21
CA ALA A 90 11.18 -6.17 1.44
C ALA A 90 12.54 -5.49 1.24
N THR A 91 12.55 -4.17 1.21
CA THR A 91 13.76 -3.35 1.12
C THR A 91 14.18 -2.90 2.50
N ASN A 92 15.47 -2.82 2.77
CA ASN A 92 15.97 -2.43 4.08
C ASN A 92 17.28 -1.66 3.98
N ILE A 93 17.57 -0.86 4.99
CA ILE A 93 18.90 -0.30 5.22
C ILE A 93 19.75 -1.33 5.94
N VAL A 94 20.89 -1.62 5.39
CA VAL A 94 21.86 -2.55 5.92
C VAL A 94 23.09 -1.78 6.36
N GLY A 95 23.40 -1.81 7.66
CA GLY A 95 24.69 -1.38 8.17
C GLY A 95 25.73 -2.47 7.90
N GLY A 96 26.79 -2.14 7.16
CA GLY A 96 27.91 -3.03 6.93
C GLY A 96 28.11 -3.47 5.47
N ASN A 97 29.28 -4.03 5.21
CA ASN A 97 29.61 -4.57 3.88
C ASN A 97 28.75 -5.81 3.59
N LEU A 98 28.35 -6.02 2.34
CA LEU A 98 27.54 -7.17 1.89
C LEU A 98 28.28 -8.54 2.03
N THR A 99 29.53 -8.54 2.40
CA THR A 99 30.27 -9.76 2.78
C THR A 99 29.97 -10.08 4.24
N ALA A 100 29.76 -11.35 4.54
CA ALA A 100 29.51 -11.83 5.89
C ALA A 100 30.54 -11.25 6.88
N ILE A 101 30.08 -10.43 7.80
CA ILE A 101 30.90 -10.00 8.93
C ILE A 101 30.77 -11.12 9.95
N THR A 102 31.88 -11.82 10.16
CA THR A 102 31.92 -12.98 11.08
C THR A 102 32.17 -12.56 12.52
N GLU A 103 32.64 -11.33 12.77
CA GLU A 103 32.97 -10.84 14.08
C GLU A 103 32.62 -9.37 14.28
N GLY A 104 32.12 -9.01 15.47
CA GLY A 104 31.78 -7.65 15.87
C GLY A 104 30.32 -7.25 15.64
N SER A 105 29.86 -6.25 16.36
CA SER A 105 28.54 -5.64 16.16
C SER A 105 28.56 -4.65 15.01
N THR A 106 27.46 -4.61 14.25
CA THR A 106 27.20 -3.53 13.28
C THR A 106 26.12 -2.62 13.81
N SER A 107 26.16 -1.34 13.44
CA SER A 107 25.23 -0.34 13.94
C SER A 107 24.68 0.51 12.80
N LEU A 108 23.43 0.95 12.97
CA LEU A 108 22.83 2.07 12.25
C LEU A 108 22.57 3.19 13.26
N ILE A 109 23.10 4.37 12.97
CA ILE A 109 23.03 5.55 13.82
C ILE A 109 22.13 6.57 13.12
N LEU A 110 20.99 6.91 13.74
CA LEU A 110 20.07 7.93 13.29
C LEU A 110 20.35 9.21 14.08
N THR A 111 20.82 10.26 13.42
CA THR A 111 20.91 11.60 14.00
C THR A 111 19.73 12.41 13.50
N ILE A 112 18.82 12.82 14.41
CA ILE A 112 17.56 13.45 14.10
C ILE A 112 17.58 14.89 14.59
N THR A 113 17.20 15.82 13.71
CA THR A 113 17.05 17.25 14.02
C THR A 113 15.69 17.75 13.51
N GLY A 114 15.24 18.93 13.98
CA GLY A 114 14.01 19.56 13.52
C GLY A 114 12.73 18.96 14.09
N MET A 115 12.81 18.07 15.09
CA MET A 115 11.66 17.65 15.89
C MET A 115 11.30 18.73 16.92
N THR A 116 10.02 18.80 17.27
CA THR A 116 9.54 19.69 18.35
C THR A 116 10.06 19.20 19.70
N ALA A 117 10.24 20.12 20.65
CA ALA A 117 10.59 19.71 22.01
C ALA A 117 9.45 18.94 22.67
N GLY A 118 9.76 17.85 23.36
CA GLY A 118 8.77 17.01 24.03
C GLY A 118 9.11 15.54 24.01
N THR A 119 8.17 14.73 24.43
CA THR A 119 8.26 13.27 24.41
C THR A 119 7.76 12.74 23.09
N HIS A 120 8.58 11.92 22.43
CA HIS A 120 8.31 11.28 21.15
C HIS A 120 8.43 9.77 21.27
N THR A 121 7.85 9.07 20.32
CA THR A 121 7.96 7.63 20.16
C THR A 121 8.56 7.28 18.80
N LEU A 122 9.24 6.15 18.73
CA LEU A 122 9.73 5.58 17.48
C LEU A 122 9.52 4.07 17.50
N LYS A 123 8.80 3.58 16.51
CA LYS A 123 8.72 2.17 16.15
C LYS A 123 9.59 1.92 14.94
N ALA A 124 10.43 0.91 14.99
CA ALA A 124 11.26 0.48 13.86
C ALA A 124 11.03 -1.00 13.59
N TYR A 125 11.09 -1.36 12.31
CA TYR A 125 10.89 -2.71 11.82
C TYR A 125 12.20 -3.39 11.50
N HIS A 126 12.34 -4.68 11.90
CA HIS A 126 13.58 -5.46 11.83
C HIS A 126 13.31 -6.82 11.19
N ASN A 127 13.28 -6.88 9.88
CA ASN A 127 13.04 -8.09 9.12
C ASN A 127 14.18 -8.34 8.14
N ASN A 128 14.66 -9.58 8.11
CA ASN A 128 15.51 -10.05 7.05
C ASN A 128 14.65 -10.80 6.03
N SER A 129 14.63 -10.33 4.79
CA SER A 129 13.83 -10.96 3.73
C SER A 129 14.31 -12.35 3.33
N ASP A 130 15.53 -12.75 3.67
CA ASP A 130 16.03 -14.10 3.45
C ASP A 130 15.47 -15.09 4.48
N LYS A 131 15.02 -16.26 4.01
CA LYS A 131 14.51 -17.33 4.87
C LYS A 131 15.63 -17.96 5.72
N ASN A 132 15.27 -18.43 6.91
CA ASN A 132 16.13 -19.21 7.80
C ASN A 132 17.42 -18.48 8.23
N GLN A 133 17.36 -17.18 8.37
CA GLN A 133 18.50 -16.43 8.91
C GLN A 133 18.52 -16.48 10.44
N THR A 134 19.72 -16.64 10.99
CA THR A 134 19.99 -16.45 12.42
C THR A 134 20.78 -15.15 12.58
N GLN A 135 20.24 -14.25 13.40
CA GLN A 135 20.83 -12.93 13.65
C GLN A 135 20.96 -12.65 15.13
N PRO A 136 21.97 -11.85 15.55
CA PRO A 136 22.08 -11.39 16.93
C PRO A 136 20.87 -10.55 17.32
N ASP A 137 20.59 -10.48 18.60
CA ASP A 137 19.64 -9.54 19.16
C ASP A 137 20.08 -8.09 18.92
N ILE A 138 19.13 -7.16 18.99
CA ILE A 138 19.38 -5.74 18.82
C ILE A 138 19.36 -5.05 20.19
N GLU A 139 20.30 -4.16 20.39
CA GLU A 139 20.28 -3.14 21.44
C GLU A 139 19.96 -1.77 20.81
N VAL A 140 19.13 -0.99 21.48
CA VAL A 140 18.78 0.38 21.07
C VAL A 140 19.23 1.35 22.14
N ARG A 141 19.91 2.40 21.71
CA ARG A 141 20.37 3.51 22.58
C ARG A 141 19.82 4.84 22.09
N VAL A 142 19.48 5.70 23.03
CA VAL A 142 19.17 7.12 22.78
C VAL A 142 20.21 7.96 23.49
N ASP A 143 20.92 8.80 22.77
CA ASP A 143 22.01 9.65 23.28
C ASP A 143 23.01 8.87 24.13
N GLY A 144 23.35 7.65 23.68
CA GLY A 144 24.27 6.72 24.32
C GLY A 144 23.67 5.88 25.47
N ASN A 145 22.47 6.19 25.96
CA ASN A 145 21.82 5.42 27.02
C ASN A 145 21.02 4.25 26.43
N VAL A 146 21.16 3.05 27.00
CA VAL A 146 20.38 1.87 26.57
C VAL A 146 18.92 2.07 26.95
N VAL A 147 18.03 1.95 25.95
CA VAL A 147 16.57 2.08 26.11
C VAL A 147 15.84 0.79 25.79
N ALA A 148 16.42 -0.10 24.97
CA ALA A 148 15.89 -1.42 24.70
C ALA A 148 17.01 -2.43 24.43
N THR A 149 16.80 -3.69 24.83
CA THR A 149 17.70 -4.81 24.57
C THR A 149 16.90 -6.08 24.23
N GLY A 150 17.56 -7.03 23.57
CA GLY A 150 16.93 -8.31 23.25
C GLY A 150 15.85 -8.22 22.16
N VAL A 151 15.83 -7.13 21.41
CA VAL A 151 14.91 -6.97 20.25
C VAL A 151 15.30 -7.98 19.17
N LYS A 152 14.31 -8.68 18.64
CA LYS A 152 14.53 -9.78 17.68
C LYS A 152 14.32 -9.34 16.25
N PHE A 153 15.17 -9.86 15.36
CA PHE A 153 14.86 -9.88 13.93
C PHE A 153 13.86 -10.98 13.62
N THR A 154 13.04 -10.75 12.59
CA THR A 154 12.31 -11.81 11.89
C THR A 154 13.00 -12.17 10.58
N SER A 155 12.70 -13.35 10.07
CA SER A 155 13.15 -13.81 8.75
C SER A 155 11.94 -14.05 7.85
N ALA A 156 11.93 -13.40 6.67
CA ALA A 156 10.89 -13.54 5.67
C ALA A 156 9.46 -13.33 6.23
N ALA A 157 9.28 -12.30 7.05
CA ALA A 157 7.96 -11.82 7.44
C ALA A 157 7.14 -11.48 6.19
N ARG A 158 5.85 -11.75 6.22
CA ARG A 158 4.94 -11.55 5.08
C ARG A 158 4.04 -10.33 5.23
N SER A 159 4.14 -9.65 6.36
CA SER A 159 3.40 -8.43 6.66
C SER A 159 4.12 -7.63 7.74
N ASN A 160 3.76 -6.37 7.88
CA ASN A 160 4.27 -5.52 8.95
C ASN A 160 3.93 -6.08 10.34
N ALA A 161 2.80 -6.78 10.47
CA ALA A 161 2.39 -7.42 11.71
C ALA A 161 3.29 -8.61 12.12
N GLU A 162 3.87 -9.31 11.14
CA GLU A 162 4.79 -10.43 11.39
C GLU A 162 6.24 -9.98 11.61
N ALA A 163 6.59 -8.75 11.20
CA ALA A 163 7.95 -8.25 11.31
C ALA A 163 8.35 -8.00 12.76
N GLY A 164 9.60 -8.33 13.10
CA GLY A 164 10.20 -7.93 14.37
C GLY A 164 10.20 -6.41 14.51
N THR A 165 9.87 -5.90 15.68
CA THR A 165 9.81 -4.45 15.92
C THR A 165 10.54 -4.07 17.19
N SER A 166 11.04 -2.84 17.22
CA SER A 166 11.39 -2.13 18.44
C SER A 166 10.46 -0.95 18.62
N PHE A 167 10.10 -0.67 19.86
CA PHE A 167 9.35 0.52 20.24
C PHE A 167 10.11 1.24 21.36
N ILE A 168 10.39 2.52 21.17
CA ILE A 168 11.09 3.33 22.16
C ILE A 168 10.39 4.66 22.39
N THR A 169 10.54 5.20 23.58
CA THR A 169 10.11 6.56 23.94
C THR A 169 11.37 7.38 24.27
N PHE A 170 11.44 8.59 23.76
CA PHE A 170 12.57 9.49 23.98
C PHE A 170 12.13 10.94 24.10
N ASN A 171 12.98 11.79 24.69
CA ASN A 171 12.69 13.21 24.84
C ASN A 171 13.57 14.04 23.90
N VAL A 172 12.95 15.02 23.24
CA VAL A 172 13.63 16.00 22.41
C VAL A 172 13.74 17.33 23.16
N THR A 173 14.94 17.86 23.22
CA THR A 173 15.20 19.22 23.72
C THR A 173 15.23 20.17 22.54
N ASP A 174 14.62 21.33 22.67
CA ASP A 174 14.51 22.32 21.59
C ASP A 174 15.87 22.67 20.97
N GLY A 175 15.93 22.56 19.65
CA GLY A 175 17.12 22.83 18.84
C GLY A 175 18.29 21.83 19.02
N GLN A 176 18.12 20.77 19.81
CA GLN A 176 19.17 19.76 19.99
C GLN A 176 18.91 18.54 19.12
N PRO A 177 19.96 17.93 18.53
CA PRO A 177 19.81 16.66 17.85
C PRO A 177 19.54 15.53 18.86
N VAL A 178 18.80 14.51 18.42
CA VAL A 178 18.69 13.22 19.12
C VAL A 178 19.44 12.17 18.33
N VAL A 179 20.25 11.38 19.01
CA VAL A 179 21.01 10.29 18.40
C VAL A 179 20.46 8.95 18.85
N ILE A 180 19.90 8.19 17.92
CA ILE A 180 19.37 6.85 18.17
C ILE A 180 20.29 5.83 17.49
N THR A 181 20.83 4.90 18.27
CA THR A 181 21.74 3.87 17.75
C THR A 181 21.11 2.50 17.90
N TYR A 182 20.99 1.80 16.79
CA TYR A 182 20.60 0.39 16.72
C TYR A 182 21.85 -0.44 16.48
N SER A 183 22.12 -1.41 17.33
CA SER A 183 23.32 -2.27 17.23
C SER A 183 22.98 -3.73 17.36
N THR A 184 23.56 -4.58 16.49
CA THR A 184 23.53 -6.03 16.69
C THR A 184 24.45 -6.42 17.83
N MET A 185 24.02 -7.36 18.65
CA MET A 185 24.74 -7.82 19.84
C MET A 185 25.11 -9.32 19.72
N PRO A 186 26.15 -9.67 18.95
CA PRO A 186 26.58 -11.07 18.84
C PRO A 186 27.03 -11.61 20.21
N GLU A 187 26.57 -12.80 20.55
CA GLU A 187 26.97 -13.51 21.76
C GLU A 187 28.26 -14.29 21.50
N ASP A 188 29.19 -14.27 22.47
CA ASP A 188 30.43 -15.02 22.38
C ASP A 188 30.18 -16.52 22.16
N GLY A 189 30.89 -17.09 21.19
CA GLY A 189 30.81 -18.51 20.87
C GLY A 189 29.58 -18.93 20.07
N LYS A 190 28.67 -18.01 19.70
CA LYS A 190 27.50 -18.27 18.90
C LYS A 190 27.77 -17.93 17.42
N THR A 191 27.33 -18.79 16.53
CA THR A 191 27.44 -18.56 15.08
C THR A 191 26.14 -18.02 14.52
N TYR A 192 26.24 -16.96 13.72
CA TYR A 192 25.12 -16.34 13.03
C TYR A 192 25.32 -16.41 11.52
N THR A 193 24.22 -16.53 10.77
CA THR A 193 24.27 -16.45 9.30
C THR A 193 24.34 -15.03 8.79
N ASN A 194 23.90 -14.07 9.63
CA ASN A 194 23.95 -12.65 9.32
C ASN A 194 24.13 -11.86 10.63
N THR A 195 25.06 -10.92 10.67
CA THR A 195 25.32 -10.05 11.84
C THR A 195 25.02 -8.58 11.56
N ARG A 196 24.47 -8.25 10.39
CA ARG A 196 24.19 -6.88 9.98
C ARG A 196 22.99 -6.31 10.71
N MET A 197 23.09 -5.04 11.11
CA MET A 197 21.94 -4.27 11.56
C MET A 197 21.07 -3.89 10.38
N MET A 198 19.77 -4.15 10.47
CA MET A 198 18.78 -3.86 9.43
C MET A 198 17.58 -3.12 10.02
N ILE A 199 17.11 -2.12 9.28
CA ILE A 199 15.87 -1.41 9.55
C ILE A 199 15.09 -1.33 8.22
N ASN A 200 13.85 -1.78 8.22
CA ASN A 200 12.99 -1.80 7.04
C ASN A 200 12.14 -0.54 6.93
N GLY A 201 11.67 -0.03 8.06
CA GLY A 201 10.87 1.18 8.13
C GLY A 201 10.91 1.81 9.52
N LEU A 202 10.47 3.06 9.61
CA LEU A 202 10.39 3.85 10.83
C LEU A 202 9.02 4.51 10.94
N GLU A 203 8.42 4.50 12.13
CA GLU A 203 7.19 5.23 12.44
C GLU A 203 7.42 6.10 13.66
N PHE A 204 7.35 7.42 13.49
CA PHE A 204 7.49 8.40 14.56
C PHE A 204 6.13 8.79 15.12
N ASP A 205 6.08 9.03 16.44
CA ASP A 205 4.92 9.52 17.18
C ASP A 205 3.68 8.61 17.06
N VAL A 206 3.92 7.30 16.96
CA VAL A 206 2.88 6.26 16.99
C VAL A 206 2.67 5.73 18.41
N ALA A 207 1.50 5.18 18.68
CA ALA A 207 1.20 4.54 19.96
C ALA A 207 1.70 3.08 19.97
N GLU A 208 2.13 2.60 21.14
CA GLU A 208 2.57 1.20 21.32
C GLU A 208 1.40 0.22 21.31
N ILE A 209 0.34 0.56 22.04
CA ILE A 209 -0.88 -0.27 22.16
C ILE A 209 -1.88 0.24 21.14
N VAL A 210 -1.93 -0.42 19.96
CA VAL A 210 -2.86 -0.09 18.87
C VAL A 210 -3.44 -1.35 18.28
N ALA A 211 -4.69 -1.27 17.83
CA ALA A 211 -5.30 -2.29 16.99
C ALA A 211 -4.54 -2.41 15.66
N THR A 212 -4.42 -3.63 15.15
CA THR A 212 -3.80 -3.96 13.86
C THR A 212 -4.77 -4.77 12.98
N ASP A 213 -4.36 -5.07 11.77
CA ASP A 213 -5.08 -5.92 10.82
C ASP A 213 -6.55 -5.50 10.64
N PRO A 214 -6.80 -4.24 10.24
CA PRO A 214 -8.15 -3.75 10.08
C PRO A 214 -8.88 -4.49 8.96
N LEU A 215 -10.11 -4.93 9.21
CA LEU A 215 -11.05 -5.37 8.19
C LEU A 215 -12.32 -4.52 8.29
N PRO A 216 -12.73 -3.83 7.21
CA PRO A 216 -12.08 -3.75 5.89
C PRO A 216 -10.63 -3.27 5.97
N GLU A 217 -9.80 -3.78 5.06
CA GLU A 217 -8.42 -3.32 4.96
C GLU A 217 -8.35 -1.80 4.74
N ASN A 218 -7.28 -1.19 5.20
CA ASN A 218 -7.11 0.24 4.98
C ASN A 218 -7.05 0.53 3.46
N HIS A 219 -7.88 1.47 2.98
CA HIS A 219 -8.13 1.77 1.57
C HIS A 219 -8.94 0.70 0.81
N ASP A 220 -9.64 -0.19 1.49
CA ASP A 220 -10.62 -1.06 0.82
C ASP A 220 -11.85 -0.23 0.37
N PHE A 221 -11.98 -0.03 -0.93
CA PHE A 221 -13.11 0.69 -1.54
C PHE A 221 -14.18 -0.25 -2.13
N HIS A 222 -14.12 -1.53 -1.75
CA HIS A 222 -15.08 -2.58 -2.08
C HIS A 222 -15.63 -3.26 -0.80
N ALA A 223 -15.62 -2.55 0.31
CA ALA A 223 -15.91 -3.09 1.62
C ALA A 223 -17.37 -3.52 1.80
N GLY A 224 -17.59 -4.61 2.52
CA GLY A 224 -18.91 -5.05 2.96
C GLY A 224 -19.82 -5.55 1.86
N THR A 225 -21.10 -5.18 1.95
CA THR A 225 -22.16 -5.60 1.03
C THR A 225 -22.82 -4.40 0.36
N ASP A 226 -23.49 -4.62 -0.77
CA ASP A 226 -24.10 -3.57 -1.61
C ASP A 226 -25.31 -2.87 -0.96
N ASP A 227 -25.81 -3.36 0.16
CA ASP A 227 -26.81 -2.70 1.00
C ASP A 227 -26.19 -1.68 2.00
N GLY A 228 -24.86 -1.50 1.94
CA GLY A 228 -24.11 -0.59 2.82
C GLY A 228 -23.86 -1.15 4.21
N THR A 229 -23.85 -2.46 4.36
CA THR A 229 -23.47 -3.12 5.62
C THR A 229 -22.00 -3.49 5.61
N ILE A 230 -21.24 -3.01 6.59
CA ILE A 230 -19.83 -3.35 6.81
C ILE A 230 -19.68 -4.02 8.17
N THR A 231 -18.99 -5.15 8.20
CA THR A 231 -18.46 -5.75 9.43
C THR A 231 -17.02 -5.25 9.60
N PHE A 232 -16.82 -4.40 10.58
CA PHE A 232 -15.49 -3.97 11.01
C PHE A 232 -14.92 -4.99 11.98
N SER A 233 -13.66 -5.34 11.82
CA SER A 233 -12.91 -6.15 12.78
C SER A 233 -11.44 -5.76 12.79
N TRP A 234 -10.73 -6.13 13.84
CA TRP A 234 -9.32 -5.79 14.06
C TRP A 234 -8.66 -6.80 14.98
N THR A 235 -7.35 -6.83 14.96
CA THR A 235 -6.55 -7.58 15.92
C THR A 235 -6.22 -6.68 17.10
N ALA A 236 -6.64 -7.09 18.29
CA ALA A 236 -6.34 -6.38 19.53
C ALA A 236 -4.95 -6.77 20.04
N PRO A 237 -4.12 -5.81 20.51
CA PRO A 237 -2.87 -6.12 21.16
C PRO A 237 -3.07 -6.76 22.54
N GLU A 238 -2.03 -7.40 23.07
CA GLU A 238 -2.06 -8.02 24.39
C GLU A 238 -2.30 -6.98 25.51
N GLY A 239 -3.05 -7.37 26.53
CA GLY A 239 -3.34 -6.50 27.68
C GLY A 239 -4.51 -5.53 27.49
N VAL A 240 -5.17 -5.54 26.34
CA VAL A 240 -6.39 -4.77 26.08
C VAL A 240 -7.61 -5.47 26.67
N VAL A 241 -8.51 -4.73 27.31
CA VAL A 241 -9.73 -5.23 27.94
C VAL A 241 -11.01 -4.76 27.25
N SER A 242 -10.96 -3.68 26.49
CA SER A 242 -12.08 -3.21 25.67
C SER A 242 -11.62 -2.27 24.55
N HIS A 243 -12.52 -2.02 23.61
CA HIS A 243 -12.29 -1.28 22.39
C HIS A 243 -13.29 -0.14 22.25
N LYS A 244 -12.87 0.96 21.66
CA LYS A 244 -13.70 2.13 21.36
C LYS A 244 -13.52 2.50 19.90
N MET A 245 -14.59 2.42 19.12
CA MET A 245 -14.54 2.75 17.69
C MET A 245 -15.04 4.15 17.43
N VAL A 246 -14.29 4.90 16.66
CA VAL A 246 -14.74 6.13 16.00
C VAL A 246 -15.03 5.84 14.54
N LEU A 247 -16.13 6.36 14.01
CA LEU A 247 -16.50 6.24 12.59
C LEU A 247 -17.04 7.59 12.09
N GLY A 248 -16.59 8.03 10.93
CA GLY A 248 -17.03 9.31 10.35
C GLY A 248 -16.70 9.44 8.87
N THR A 249 -17.05 10.58 8.28
CA THR A 249 -16.82 10.87 6.86
C THR A 249 -15.72 11.91 6.60
N ASP A 250 -15.01 12.31 7.64
CA ASP A 250 -13.84 13.21 7.57
C ASP A 250 -12.69 12.64 8.40
N SER A 251 -11.50 12.58 7.82
CA SER A 251 -10.32 11.99 8.46
C SER A 251 -9.85 12.77 9.68
N THR A 252 -9.92 14.11 9.62
CA THR A 252 -9.48 15.00 10.70
C THR A 252 -10.46 14.95 11.87
N GLU A 253 -11.77 14.90 11.59
CA GLU A 253 -12.79 14.72 12.61
C GLU A 253 -12.60 13.37 13.32
N VAL A 254 -12.43 12.27 12.59
CA VAL A 254 -12.18 10.94 13.16
C VAL A 254 -10.87 10.92 13.95
N ALA A 255 -9.81 11.52 13.42
CA ALA A 255 -8.53 11.61 14.11
C ALA A 255 -8.63 12.37 15.46
N ASN A 256 -9.53 13.34 15.61
CA ASN A 256 -9.65 14.17 16.80
C ASN A 256 -10.89 13.88 17.67
N ALA A 257 -11.76 12.95 17.23
CA ALA A 257 -12.98 12.63 17.96
C ALA A 257 -12.70 12.03 19.34
N THR A 258 -13.58 12.38 20.27
CA THR A 258 -13.65 11.82 21.63
C THR A 258 -14.99 11.12 21.89
N ALA A 259 -15.93 11.20 20.95
CA ALA A 259 -17.17 10.43 20.96
C ALA A 259 -17.02 9.16 20.12
N TYR A 260 -17.60 8.08 20.58
CA TYR A 260 -17.41 6.76 19.99
C TYR A 260 -18.71 6.24 19.38
N GLU A 261 -18.61 5.60 18.24
CA GLU A 261 -19.71 4.87 17.58
C GLU A 261 -19.98 3.54 18.28
N TYR A 262 -18.92 2.89 18.79
CA TYR A 262 -18.99 1.62 19.51
C TYR A 262 -18.05 1.63 20.71
N GLU A 263 -18.51 1.04 21.81
CA GLU A 263 -17.69 0.71 22.98
C GLU A 263 -18.04 -0.70 23.44
N GLY A 264 -17.05 -1.58 23.57
CA GLY A 264 -17.28 -2.97 23.95
C GLY A 264 -16.00 -3.80 24.03
N THR A 265 -16.18 -5.08 24.31
CA THR A 265 -15.09 -6.06 24.48
C THR A 265 -14.86 -6.92 23.22
N ALA A 266 -15.75 -6.84 22.24
CA ALA A 266 -15.60 -7.58 20.99
C ALA A 266 -14.75 -6.79 20.00
N ALA A 267 -13.71 -7.41 19.45
CA ALA A 267 -12.87 -6.82 18.40
C ALA A 267 -13.56 -6.87 17.02
N THR A 268 -14.86 -6.59 17.03
CA THR A 268 -15.70 -6.54 15.82
C THR A 268 -16.92 -5.67 16.05
N TYR A 269 -17.38 -4.99 14.99
CA TYR A 269 -18.59 -4.16 15.00
C TYR A 269 -19.26 -4.18 13.63
N VAL A 270 -20.60 -4.29 13.59
CA VAL A 270 -21.37 -4.27 12.35
C VAL A 270 -22.12 -2.95 12.24
N LYS A 271 -21.93 -2.25 11.12
CA LYS A 271 -22.68 -1.02 10.80
C LYS A 271 -23.40 -1.20 9.46
N SER A 272 -24.71 -0.94 9.48
CA SER A 272 -25.56 -0.97 8.28
C SER A 272 -25.95 0.43 7.83
N GLY A 273 -26.40 0.55 6.58
CA GLY A 273 -26.91 1.79 6.01
C GLY A 273 -25.83 2.82 5.67
N LEU A 274 -24.60 2.38 5.52
CA LEU A 274 -23.52 3.24 5.02
C LEU A 274 -23.71 3.50 3.52
N SER A 275 -23.45 4.74 3.09
CA SER A 275 -23.58 5.13 1.69
C SER A 275 -22.37 4.69 0.89
N SER A 276 -22.59 3.89 -0.17
CA SER A 276 -21.53 3.52 -1.13
C SER A 276 -20.93 4.70 -1.93
N MET A 277 -21.55 5.89 -1.82
CA MET A 277 -21.05 7.12 -2.43
C MET A 277 -20.09 7.90 -1.54
N LYS A 278 -19.83 7.42 -0.31
CA LYS A 278 -18.99 8.08 0.69
C LYS A 278 -17.86 7.19 1.13
N LYS A 279 -16.70 7.79 1.36
CA LYS A 279 -15.62 7.19 2.12
C LYS A 279 -15.93 7.34 3.61
N TYR A 280 -15.52 6.34 4.38
CA TYR A 280 -15.64 6.32 5.83
C TYR A 280 -14.26 6.13 6.43
N TRP A 281 -13.88 7.06 7.32
CA TRP A 281 -12.70 6.93 8.15
C TRP A 281 -13.10 6.33 9.47
N TRP A 282 -12.26 5.48 10.01
CA TRP A 282 -12.52 4.83 11.28
C TRP A 282 -11.23 4.58 12.05
N ARG A 283 -11.35 4.49 13.37
CA ARG A 283 -10.24 4.33 14.29
C ARG A 283 -10.69 3.49 15.46
N ILE A 284 -9.81 2.64 15.96
CA ILE A 284 -10.01 1.88 17.19
C ILE A 284 -9.09 2.44 18.25
N ASP A 285 -9.65 2.91 19.35
CA ASP A 285 -8.92 3.28 20.55
C ASP A 285 -9.01 2.11 21.53
N GLU A 286 -7.86 1.60 21.98
CA GLU A 286 -7.76 0.45 22.84
C GLU A 286 -7.74 0.85 24.31
N VAL A 287 -8.41 0.09 25.16
CA VAL A 287 -8.46 0.34 26.62
C VAL A 287 -7.71 -0.77 27.34
N ASP A 288 -6.65 -0.42 28.06
CA ASP A 288 -5.85 -1.36 28.84
C ASP A 288 -6.52 -1.76 30.17
N GLY A 289 -5.96 -2.76 30.87
CA GLY A 289 -6.46 -3.24 32.14
C GLY A 289 -6.49 -2.22 33.29
N ASN A 290 -5.86 -1.06 33.12
CA ASN A 290 -5.88 0.06 34.05
C ASN A 290 -6.93 1.11 33.67
N GLY A 291 -7.68 0.91 32.60
CA GLY A 291 -8.67 1.84 32.07
C GLY A 291 -8.09 3.00 31.28
N ARG A 292 -6.80 2.96 30.92
CA ARG A 292 -6.18 3.98 30.07
C ARG A 292 -6.54 3.73 28.61
N VAL A 293 -6.92 4.79 27.90
CA VAL A 293 -7.27 4.74 26.49
C VAL A 293 -6.03 5.07 25.65
N HIS A 294 -5.69 4.17 24.75
CA HIS A 294 -4.62 4.27 23.79
C HIS A 294 -5.22 4.55 22.40
N LYS A 295 -4.99 5.74 21.89
CA LYS A 295 -5.52 6.19 20.62
C LYS A 295 -4.89 5.43 19.46
N GLY A 296 -5.71 4.90 18.58
CA GLY A 296 -5.26 4.11 17.45
C GLY A 296 -5.04 4.87 16.15
N ASN A 297 -4.72 4.11 15.11
CA ASN A 297 -4.53 4.60 13.75
C ASN A 297 -5.89 4.86 13.07
N VAL A 298 -5.91 5.83 12.16
CA VAL A 298 -7.09 6.12 11.34
C VAL A 298 -6.98 5.34 10.04
N TRP A 299 -7.99 4.57 9.72
CA TRP A 299 -8.14 3.82 8.49
C TRP A 299 -9.29 4.36 7.65
N VAL A 300 -9.32 4.03 6.36
CA VAL A 300 -10.38 4.45 5.43
C VAL A 300 -10.89 3.27 4.63
N CYS A 301 -12.21 3.20 4.46
CA CYS A 301 -12.86 2.27 3.56
C CYS A 301 -14.05 2.93 2.85
N GLN A 302 -14.62 2.24 1.88
CA GLN A 302 -15.86 2.65 1.23
C GLN A 302 -16.72 1.42 0.97
N PRO A 303 -18.04 1.47 1.27
CA PRO A 303 -18.93 0.37 0.93
C PRO A 303 -18.92 0.08 -0.56
N CYS A 304 -18.94 -1.20 -0.92
CA CYS A 304 -19.02 -1.63 -2.31
C CYS A 304 -20.29 -1.11 -2.99
N GLN A 305 -20.25 -0.94 -4.30
CA GLN A 305 -21.37 -0.54 -5.12
C GLN A 305 -21.39 -1.35 -6.41
N LEU A 306 -22.57 -1.84 -6.80
CA LEU A 306 -22.72 -2.52 -8.09
C LEU A 306 -22.19 -1.65 -9.24
N ALA A 307 -21.42 -2.23 -10.13
CA ALA A 307 -20.86 -1.59 -11.32
C ALA A 307 -21.95 -0.92 -12.16
N PHE A 308 -23.09 -1.57 -12.27
CA PHE A 308 -24.34 -1.10 -12.89
C PHE A 308 -25.50 -1.97 -12.40
N PRO A 309 -26.76 -1.54 -12.55
CA PRO A 309 -27.91 -2.38 -12.23
C PRO A 309 -27.88 -3.71 -13.00
N GLY A 310 -27.92 -4.84 -12.30
CA GLY A 310 -27.83 -6.17 -12.89
C GLY A 310 -26.40 -6.67 -13.12
N ALA A 311 -25.38 -6.02 -12.56
CA ALA A 311 -24.01 -6.57 -12.54
C ALA A 311 -23.95 -7.80 -11.63
N GLU A 312 -23.37 -8.91 -12.13
CA GLU A 312 -23.26 -10.19 -11.44
C GLU A 312 -21.79 -10.67 -11.39
N GLY A 313 -21.56 -11.75 -10.67
CA GLY A 313 -20.23 -12.36 -10.52
C GLY A 313 -19.29 -11.57 -9.57
N TYR A 314 -18.06 -12.00 -9.49
CA TYR A 314 -17.08 -11.43 -8.57
C TYR A 314 -16.65 -9.99 -8.96
N GLY A 315 -16.65 -9.65 -10.24
CA GLY A 315 -16.32 -8.30 -10.74
C GLY A 315 -17.45 -7.28 -10.62
N ARG A 316 -18.62 -7.66 -10.04
CA ARG A 316 -19.80 -6.80 -9.97
C ARG A 316 -19.61 -5.49 -9.20
N TYR A 317 -18.55 -5.38 -8.42
CA TYR A 317 -18.22 -4.19 -7.60
C TYR A 317 -17.15 -3.29 -8.22
N ALA A 318 -16.76 -3.51 -9.47
CA ALA A 318 -15.84 -2.62 -10.18
C ALA A 318 -16.28 -1.15 -10.08
N ILE A 319 -15.37 -0.27 -9.69
CA ILE A 319 -15.67 1.16 -9.48
C ILE A 319 -15.89 1.89 -10.81
N GLY A 320 -15.11 1.55 -11.83
CA GLY A 320 -15.18 2.23 -13.13
C GLY A 320 -14.78 3.70 -13.05
N GLY A 321 -15.46 4.54 -13.81
CA GLY A 321 -15.17 5.98 -13.92
C GLY A 321 -15.81 6.86 -12.84
N ARG A 322 -16.37 6.29 -11.77
CA ARG A 322 -17.12 7.05 -10.77
C ARG A 322 -16.33 8.20 -10.16
N GLY A 323 -16.97 9.38 -10.13
CA GLY A 323 -16.36 10.60 -9.61
C GLY A 323 -15.31 11.25 -10.52
N GLY A 324 -15.07 10.67 -11.70
CA GLY A 324 -14.06 11.14 -12.63
C GLY A 324 -14.59 11.99 -13.76
N ILE A 325 -13.72 12.24 -14.74
CA ILE A 325 -14.02 13.04 -15.94
C ILE A 325 -14.80 12.23 -16.99
N VAL A 326 -15.46 12.92 -17.90
CA VAL A 326 -16.00 12.33 -19.13
C VAL A 326 -15.03 12.60 -20.27
N TYR A 327 -14.51 11.54 -20.87
CA TYR A 327 -13.64 11.61 -22.03
C TYR A 327 -14.39 11.17 -23.28
N HIS A 328 -14.43 12.04 -24.29
CA HIS A 328 -15.12 11.81 -25.55
C HIS A 328 -14.19 11.19 -26.59
N VAL A 329 -14.55 10.03 -27.10
CA VAL A 329 -13.90 9.42 -28.27
C VAL A 329 -14.52 10.03 -29.52
N THR A 330 -13.76 10.90 -30.17
CA THR A 330 -14.22 11.72 -31.32
C THR A 330 -13.65 11.27 -32.65
N ASN A 331 -12.74 10.28 -32.65
CA ASN A 331 -12.16 9.70 -33.85
C ASN A 331 -11.90 8.20 -33.71
N LEU A 332 -11.67 7.51 -34.83
CA LEU A 332 -11.42 6.07 -34.90
C LEU A 332 -9.92 5.70 -34.99
N SER A 333 -9.02 6.61 -34.64
CA SER A 333 -7.57 6.34 -34.66
C SER A 333 -7.23 5.20 -33.70
N GLY A 334 -6.41 4.27 -34.15
CA GLY A 334 -5.83 3.20 -33.36
C GLY A 334 -4.54 3.60 -32.62
N ASP A 335 -4.13 4.88 -32.70
CA ASP A 335 -2.92 5.39 -32.06
C ASP A 335 -3.22 5.97 -30.67
N LYS A 336 -2.46 5.51 -29.69
CA LYS A 336 -2.58 5.97 -28.29
C LYS A 336 -2.13 7.42 -28.07
N ASN A 337 -1.37 8.01 -28.97
CA ASN A 337 -0.88 9.38 -28.87
C ASN A 337 -1.82 10.40 -29.55
N THR A 338 -2.88 9.93 -30.21
CA THR A 338 -3.86 10.80 -30.88
C THR A 338 -4.95 11.22 -29.91
N PRO A 339 -5.03 12.49 -29.49
CA PRO A 339 -6.14 12.97 -28.67
C PRO A 339 -7.51 12.71 -29.34
N GLY A 340 -8.52 12.36 -28.53
CA GLY A 340 -9.83 11.96 -29.01
C GLY A 340 -9.91 10.51 -29.49
N SER A 341 -8.81 9.75 -29.53
CA SER A 341 -8.85 8.31 -29.78
C SER A 341 -9.27 7.53 -28.52
N LEU A 342 -9.83 6.33 -28.71
CA LEU A 342 -10.14 5.43 -27.59
C LEU A 342 -8.90 5.18 -26.71
N LEU A 343 -7.78 4.87 -27.34
CA LEU A 343 -6.58 4.49 -26.63
C LEU A 343 -5.96 5.62 -25.85
N TYR A 344 -6.02 6.85 -26.35
CA TYR A 344 -5.59 8.01 -25.57
C TYR A 344 -6.33 8.06 -24.22
N GLY A 345 -7.65 7.86 -24.24
CA GLY A 345 -8.47 7.82 -23.04
C GLY A 345 -8.18 6.64 -22.11
N LEU A 346 -7.76 5.49 -22.67
CA LEU A 346 -7.50 4.28 -21.89
C LEU A 346 -6.12 4.26 -21.22
N VAL A 347 -5.09 4.82 -21.88
CA VAL A 347 -3.70 4.63 -21.43
C VAL A 347 -2.95 5.92 -21.07
N ASN A 348 -3.45 7.09 -21.49
CA ASN A 348 -2.77 8.38 -21.23
C ASN A 348 -3.47 9.24 -20.17
N ILE A 349 -4.69 8.91 -19.80
CA ILE A 349 -5.43 9.64 -18.76
C ILE A 349 -5.36 8.85 -17.47
N ASP A 350 -4.95 9.50 -16.40
CA ASP A 350 -4.91 8.93 -15.05
C ASP A 350 -6.21 9.20 -14.29
N GLY A 351 -6.50 8.33 -13.33
CA GLY A 351 -7.64 8.45 -12.44
C GLY A 351 -8.99 8.05 -13.07
N PRO A 352 -10.09 8.25 -12.31
CA PRO A 352 -11.42 7.82 -12.72
C PRO A 352 -11.92 8.58 -13.97
N ARG A 353 -12.47 7.83 -14.94
CA ARG A 353 -12.94 8.40 -16.19
C ARG A 353 -14.03 7.57 -16.87
N TYR A 354 -15.03 8.24 -17.40
CA TYR A 354 -16.02 7.66 -18.31
C TYR A 354 -15.54 7.86 -19.75
N ILE A 355 -15.39 6.77 -20.50
CA ILE A 355 -15.05 6.80 -21.92
C ILE A 355 -16.37 6.67 -22.70
N VAL A 356 -16.80 7.75 -23.30
CA VAL A 356 -18.02 7.83 -24.12
C VAL A 356 -17.65 8.04 -25.59
N PHE A 357 -18.51 7.60 -26.52
CA PHE A 357 -18.21 7.59 -27.92
C PHE A 357 -19.14 8.53 -28.68
N ASP A 358 -18.59 9.53 -29.36
CA ASP A 358 -19.29 10.41 -30.29
C ASP A 358 -19.26 9.85 -31.74
N VAL A 359 -18.49 8.80 -31.95
CA VAL A 359 -18.28 8.13 -33.22
C VAL A 359 -18.63 6.64 -33.15
N SER A 360 -18.91 6.02 -34.28
CA SER A 360 -19.04 4.58 -34.41
C SER A 360 -18.16 4.04 -35.53
N GLY A 361 -17.73 2.81 -35.43
CA GLY A 361 -16.95 2.18 -36.49
C GLY A 361 -15.89 1.20 -36.00
N LEU A 362 -14.90 1.01 -36.85
CA LEU A 362 -13.82 0.09 -36.67
C LEU A 362 -12.57 0.87 -36.23
N ILE A 363 -12.03 0.51 -35.06
CA ILE A 363 -10.73 1.00 -34.57
C ILE A 363 -9.70 -0.09 -34.84
N GLU A 364 -8.76 0.20 -35.73
CA GLU A 364 -7.65 -0.69 -36.02
C GLU A 364 -6.43 -0.31 -35.18
N LEU A 365 -6.06 -1.16 -34.24
CA LEU A 365 -4.93 -0.90 -33.35
C LEU A 365 -3.61 -1.09 -34.12
N ASN A 366 -2.71 -0.15 -33.98
CA ASN A 366 -1.43 -0.12 -34.71
C ASN A 366 -0.21 -0.45 -33.83
N PHE A 367 -0.40 -1.21 -32.73
CA PHE A 367 0.66 -1.57 -31.77
C PHE A 367 0.29 -2.89 -31.05
N SER A 368 1.27 -3.41 -30.29
CA SER A 368 1.11 -4.56 -29.41
C SER A 368 0.12 -4.28 -28.26
N ALA A 369 -0.30 -5.34 -27.57
CA ALA A 369 -1.25 -5.31 -26.45
C ALA A 369 -1.08 -4.09 -25.51
N GLN A 370 -2.19 -3.45 -25.16
CA GLN A 370 -2.21 -2.34 -24.23
C GLN A 370 -3.01 -2.70 -22.98
N PHE A 371 -2.54 -2.26 -21.83
CA PHE A 371 -3.23 -2.37 -20.56
C PHE A 371 -3.99 -1.09 -20.29
N VAL A 372 -5.28 -1.23 -20.04
CA VAL A 372 -6.15 -0.12 -19.62
C VAL A 372 -5.76 0.29 -18.21
N LYS A 373 -5.48 1.58 -18.01
CA LYS A 373 -5.25 2.11 -16.66
C LYS A 373 -6.49 1.92 -15.79
N PRO A 374 -6.36 1.73 -14.48
CA PRO A 374 -7.48 1.53 -13.56
C PRO A 374 -8.53 2.65 -13.61
N TYR A 375 -9.71 2.37 -13.06
CA TYR A 375 -10.81 3.32 -12.87
C TYR A 375 -11.37 3.89 -14.18
N ALA A 376 -11.59 3.05 -15.18
CA ALA A 376 -12.25 3.45 -16.41
C ALA A 376 -13.64 2.79 -16.55
N TYR A 377 -14.62 3.55 -17.04
CA TYR A 377 -15.87 2.98 -17.56
C TYR A 377 -15.90 3.15 -19.08
N ILE A 378 -15.73 2.08 -19.83
CA ILE A 378 -15.79 2.07 -21.29
C ILE A 378 -17.25 1.85 -21.68
N ALA A 379 -17.93 2.93 -22.02
CA ALA A 379 -19.36 2.96 -22.27
C ALA A 379 -19.68 2.78 -23.78
N GLY A 380 -19.44 1.59 -24.32
CA GLY A 380 -19.69 1.29 -25.75
C GLY A 380 -21.13 1.52 -26.21
N GLN A 381 -22.09 1.46 -25.29
CA GLN A 381 -23.52 1.76 -25.57
C GLN A 381 -23.77 3.23 -25.96
N THR A 382 -22.84 4.14 -25.71
CA THR A 382 -22.98 5.56 -26.12
C THR A 382 -22.65 5.78 -27.59
N ALA A 383 -21.96 4.82 -28.23
CA ALA A 383 -21.58 4.95 -29.63
C ALA A 383 -22.80 4.96 -30.56
N PRO A 384 -22.86 5.90 -31.49
CA PRO A 384 -23.98 5.96 -32.44
C PRO A 384 -23.98 4.76 -33.39
N GLY A 385 -25.12 4.55 -34.05
CA GLY A 385 -25.27 3.61 -35.15
C GLY A 385 -24.93 2.16 -34.78
N LYS A 386 -23.92 1.59 -35.40
CA LYS A 386 -23.53 0.18 -35.20
C LYS A 386 -22.54 -0.05 -34.03
N GLY A 387 -22.22 0.98 -33.28
CA GLY A 387 -21.29 0.88 -32.12
C GLY A 387 -19.83 0.75 -32.52
N ILE A 388 -18.99 0.33 -31.56
CA ILE A 388 -17.54 0.24 -31.71
C ILE A 388 -17.07 -1.21 -31.89
N CYS A 389 -16.14 -1.40 -32.83
CA CYS A 389 -15.40 -2.64 -33.01
C CYS A 389 -13.89 -2.37 -32.98
N ILE A 390 -13.15 -3.15 -32.24
CA ILE A 390 -11.68 -3.07 -32.11
C ILE A 390 -11.08 -4.28 -32.80
N LYS A 391 -10.02 -4.07 -33.62
CA LYS A 391 -9.29 -5.15 -34.30
C LYS A 391 -7.76 -4.99 -34.23
N ALA A 392 -7.06 -5.98 -34.72
CA ALA A 392 -5.63 -6.05 -34.99
C ALA A 392 -4.69 -6.21 -33.78
N SER A 393 -5.16 -5.96 -32.56
CA SER A 393 -4.42 -6.21 -31.33
C SER A 393 -5.39 -6.49 -30.17
N ASN A 394 -4.87 -6.79 -28.98
CA ASN A 394 -5.67 -6.99 -27.79
C ASN A 394 -5.67 -5.74 -26.89
N ILE A 395 -6.72 -5.62 -26.11
CA ILE A 395 -6.82 -4.70 -24.98
C ILE A 395 -6.95 -5.55 -23.72
N ASN A 396 -6.06 -5.33 -22.74
CA ASN A 396 -6.16 -5.90 -21.41
C ASN A 396 -6.90 -4.90 -20.51
N ILE A 397 -8.06 -5.31 -20.05
CA ILE A 397 -8.88 -4.56 -19.08
C ILE A 397 -8.12 -4.56 -17.75
N GLY A 398 -7.96 -3.38 -17.15
CA GLY A 398 -7.27 -3.19 -15.89
C GLY A 398 -8.18 -3.33 -14.67
N SER A 399 -7.61 -3.10 -13.49
CA SER A 399 -8.37 -3.13 -12.23
C SER A 399 -9.40 -2.01 -12.17
N ASP A 400 -10.52 -2.28 -11.51
CA ASP A 400 -11.63 -1.34 -11.39
C ASP A 400 -12.13 -0.78 -12.72
N VAL A 401 -12.13 -1.61 -13.77
CA VAL A 401 -12.64 -1.21 -15.09
C VAL A 401 -13.97 -1.89 -15.38
N ILE A 402 -14.90 -1.08 -15.83
CA ILE A 402 -16.19 -1.52 -16.39
C ILE A 402 -16.13 -1.35 -17.91
N CYS A 403 -16.33 -2.43 -18.67
CA CYS A 403 -16.39 -2.38 -20.13
C CYS A 403 -17.71 -2.95 -20.64
N ARG A 404 -18.48 -2.14 -21.36
CA ARG A 404 -19.79 -2.57 -21.85
C ARG A 404 -20.00 -2.27 -23.33
N HIS A 405 -20.70 -3.18 -24.00
CA HIS A 405 -21.17 -3.03 -25.40
C HIS A 405 -20.05 -2.74 -26.43
N VAL A 406 -18.87 -3.34 -26.25
CA VAL A 406 -17.75 -3.24 -27.19
C VAL A 406 -17.50 -4.58 -27.87
N ARG A 407 -17.13 -4.55 -29.16
CA ARG A 407 -16.76 -5.76 -29.91
C ARG A 407 -15.24 -5.81 -30.09
N PHE A 408 -14.62 -6.84 -29.56
CA PHE A 408 -13.20 -7.14 -29.68
C PHE A 408 -13.02 -8.24 -30.72
N LYS A 409 -12.63 -7.89 -31.92
CA LYS A 409 -12.46 -8.83 -33.04
C LYS A 409 -11.04 -8.74 -33.57
N ARG A 410 -10.12 -9.48 -32.93
CA ARG A 410 -8.71 -9.36 -33.22
C ARG A 410 -8.39 -9.57 -34.69
N GLY A 411 -8.69 -10.73 -35.25
CA GLY A 411 -8.24 -11.12 -36.58
C GLY A 411 -6.70 -11.20 -36.68
N LEU A 412 -6.18 -11.16 -37.89
CA LEU A 412 -4.75 -11.09 -38.13
C LEU A 412 -4.23 -9.69 -37.75
N GLY A 413 -3.17 -9.64 -36.94
CA GLY A 413 -2.55 -8.39 -36.51
C GLY A 413 -1.78 -7.71 -37.65
N VAL A 414 -1.69 -6.37 -37.59
CA VAL A 414 -0.92 -5.57 -38.55
C VAL A 414 0.60 -5.82 -38.43
N TYR A 415 1.06 -6.30 -37.29
CA TYR A 415 2.50 -6.44 -36.95
C TYR A 415 3.08 -7.84 -37.21
N GLY A 416 2.40 -8.70 -37.95
CA GLY A 416 2.91 -10.05 -38.19
C GLY A 416 2.97 -10.95 -36.95
N GLU A 417 2.42 -10.50 -35.84
CA GLU A 417 2.20 -11.33 -34.66
C GLU A 417 1.08 -12.30 -34.95
N ASN A 418 1.46 -13.55 -35.22
CA ASN A 418 0.52 -14.61 -35.57
C ASN A 418 -0.26 -15.13 -34.37
N THR A 419 0.04 -14.68 -33.16
CA THR A 419 -0.57 -15.15 -31.92
C THR A 419 -0.99 -13.99 -31.03
N GLY A 420 -2.16 -14.11 -30.39
CA GLY A 420 -2.61 -13.16 -29.36
C GLY A 420 -4.13 -13.17 -29.16
N ASN A 421 -4.51 -12.66 -28.00
CA ASN A 421 -5.88 -12.65 -27.52
C ASN A 421 -6.72 -11.58 -28.22
N ALA A 422 -8.04 -11.76 -28.28
CA ALA A 422 -8.93 -10.68 -28.71
C ALA A 422 -9.10 -9.65 -27.60
N MET A 423 -9.19 -10.10 -26.35
CA MET A 423 -9.19 -9.24 -25.16
C MET A 423 -8.71 -10.04 -23.93
N GLY A 424 -8.35 -9.34 -22.88
CA GLY A 424 -7.97 -9.96 -21.61
C GLY A 424 -8.32 -9.12 -20.39
N MET A 425 -8.24 -9.77 -19.22
CA MET A 425 -8.27 -9.17 -17.88
C MET A 425 -7.13 -9.74 -17.04
N SER A 426 -5.95 -9.90 -17.66
CA SER A 426 -4.78 -10.48 -16.99
C SER A 426 -4.25 -9.56 -15.90
N GLY A 427 -4.18 -10.05 -14.65
CA GLY A 427 -3.74 -9.28 -13.49
C GLY A 427 -4.69 -8.18 -13.04
N ALA A 428 -5.92 -8.12 -13.58
CA ALA A 428 -6.93 -7.17 -13.13
C ALA A 428 -7.57 -7.63 -11.82
N ASP A 429 -7.94 -6.67 -10.99
CA ASP A 429 -8.80 -6.89 -9.83
C ASP A 429 -10.04 -6.02 -9.92
N HIS A 430 -11.20 -6.55 -9.49
CA HIS A 430 -12.50 -5.88 -9.58
C HIS A 430 -12.79 -5.32 -10.99
N ALA A 431 -12.85 -6.20 -12.00
CA ALA A 431 -13.16 -5.80 -13.36
C ALA A 431 -14.36 -6.56 -13.92
N ILE A 432 -15.20 -5.88 -14.70
CA ILE A 432 -16.38 -6.49 -15.36
C ILE A 432 -16.46 -6.11 -16.83
N VAL A 433 -16.66 -7.12 -17.66
CA VAL A 433 -16.92 -7.00 -19.08
C VAL A 433 -18.33 -7.53 -19.33
N ASP A 434 -19.21 -6.65 -19.81
CA ASP A 434 -20.64 -6.94 -19.94
C ASP A 434 -21.14 -6.61 -21.35
N HIS A 435 -22.02 -7.46 -21.91
CA HIS A 435 -22.60 -7.28 -23.23
C HIS A 435 -21.55 -7.02 -24.33
N CYS A 436 -20.37 -7.58 -24.20
CA CYS A 436 -19.29 -7.46 -25.17
C CYS A 436 -19.20 -8.70 -26.06
N THR A 437 -18.59 -8.55 -27.23
CA THR A 437 -18.25 -9.66 -28.10
C THR A 437 -16.77 -9.79 -28.22
N ALA A 438 -16.20 -10.97 -27.96
CA ALA A 438 -14.83 -11.30 -28.27
C ALA A 438 -14.78 -12.39 -29.37
N ALA A 439 -13.98 -12.18 -30.39
CA ALA A 439 -13.87 -13.12 -31.50
C ALA A 439 -12.51 -13.03 -32.22
N TRP A 440 -12.17 -14.11 -32.92
CA TRP A 440 -11.01 -14.21 -33.80
C TRP A 440 -9.66 -13.98 -33.10
N GLY A 441 -9.58 -14.36 -31.83
CA GLY A 441 -8.28 -14.52 -31.17
C GLY A 441 -7.48 -15.60 -31.89
N THR A 442 -6.20 -15.39 -32.06
CA THR A 442 -5.28 -16.35 -32.69
C THR A 442 -4.47 -17.14 -31.65
N ASP A 443 -4.67 -16.84 -30.39
CA ASP A 443 -4.26 -17.60 -29.21
C ASP A 443 -5.53 -17.80 -28.37
N GLU A 444 -5.75 -17.09 -27.23
CA GLU A 444 -7.06 -17.11 -26.58
C GLU A 444 -7.96 -16.01 -27.14
N THR A 445 -9.27 -16.30 -27.23
CA THR A 445 -10.23 -15.25 -27.56
C THR A 445 -10.46 -14.32 -26.39
N VAL A 446 -10.54 -14.88 -25.17
CA VAL A 446 -10.65 -14.14 -23.90
C VAL A 446 -9.69 -14.77 -22.90
N SER A 447 -8.91 -13.95 -22.21
CA SER A 447 -7.96 -14.39 -21.20
C SER A 447 -8.17 -13.64 -19.88
N GLY A 448 -8.25 -14.39 -18.77
CA GLY A 448 -8.39 -13.86 -17.40
C GLY A 448 -7.24 -14.27 -16.49
N ARG A 449 -6.05 -14.51 -17.03
CA ARG A 449 -4.89 -15.05 -16.32
C ARG A 449 -4.45 -14.17 -15.15
N GLY A 450 -4.43 -14.73 -13.92
CA GLY A 450 -4.02 -14.00 -12.71
C GLY A 450 -4.97 -12.87 -12.31
N GLY A 451 -6.18 -12.81 -12.88
CA GLY A 451 -7.20 -11.83 -12.47
C GLY A 451 -7.90 -12.27 -11.18
N LEU A 452 -8.21 -11.31 -10.32
CA LEU A 452 -9.02 -11.48 -9.11
C LEU A 452 -10.33 -10.71 -9.29
N ASN A 453 -11.42 -11.20 -8.70
CA ASN A 453 -12.70 -10.50 -8.71
C ASN A 453 -13.11 -10.01 -10.12
N VAL A 454 -12.96 -10.85 -11.14
CA VAL A 454 -13.29 -10.49 -12.53
C VAL A 454 -14.54 -11.21 -12.99
N SER A 455 -15.33 -10.54 -13.85
CA SER A 455 -16.55 -11.09 -14.46
C SER A 455 -16.60 -10.84 -15.95
N PHE A 456 -17.03 -11.87 -16.68
CA PHE A 456 -17.58 -11.77 -18.05
C PHE A 456 -19.07 -12.08 -17.98
N GLN A 457 -19.90 -11.10 -18.27
CA GLN A 457 -21.35 -11.19 -18.23
C GLN A 457 -21.98 -10.97 -19.63
#